data_ba93236a040fc0e971941b5b5c1cc0c1
#
_entry.id   ba93236a040fc0e971941b5b5c1cc0c1
#
_cell.length_a   1.000
_cell.length_b   1.000
_cell.length_c   1.000
_cell.angle_alpha   90.00
_cell.angle_beta   90.00
_cell.angle_gamma   90.00
#
_symmetry.space_group_name_H-M   'P 1'
#
loop_
_entity.id
_entity.type
_entity.pdbx_description
1 polymer ?
#
loop_
_entity_poly.entity_id
_entity_poly.type
_entity_poly.pdbx_seq_one_letter_code
_entity_poly.pdbx_strand_id
1 'polypeptide(L)'
;MIGCADHIFPYLQAGDSIYNTLILSPPCGGKTTLLRDIIRILSSGKKKEEHFGGVTVGVVDERSEIGACYHGVPQNDLGFRTDILDGCPKVEGMMLLVRSMAPQVIAVDEIGSMDDVAAMEYAANSGVKLLATVHGASIEEIKRKPGIDRLIKQHFFERLVLLGGSVGHVRAIYDDRGTAVC
;
A
#
# COMPACT_ATOMS: atom_id res chain seq x y z
N MET A 1 -0.57 -11.51 10.82
CA MET A 1 0.66 -11.40 11.67
C MET A 1 0.78 -9.93 12.01
N ILE A 2 0.59 -9.57 13.27
CA ILE A 2 0.68 -8.18 13.76
C ILE A 2 2.14 -7.88 14.09
N GLY A 3 2.62 -6.66 13.74
CA GLY A 3 3.97 -6.19 14.04
C GLY A 3 5.04 -6.52 13.00
N CYS A 4 4.66 -7.13 11.85
CA CYS A 4 5.64 -7.43 10.80
C CYS A 4 6.12 -6.16 10.07
N ALA A 5 5.37 -5.07 10.13
CA ALA A 5 5.73 -3.79 9.53
C ALA A 5 6.46 -2.83 10.49
N ASP A 6 6.55 -3.14 11.78
CA ASP A 6 7.08 -2.20 12.78
C ASP A 6 8.49 -1.72 12.49
N HIS A 7 9.37 -2.61 12.04
CA HIS A 7 10.78 -2.32 11.77
C HIS A 7 11.01 -1.54 10.46
N ILE A 8 10.05 -1.59 9.53
CA ILE A 8 10.17 -0.88 8.24
C ILE A 8 9.38 0.42 8.22
N PHE A 9 8.41 0.59 9.10
CA PHE A 9 7.52 1.73 9.11
C PHE A 9 8.25 3.09 9.12
N PRO A 10 9.36 3.27 9.87
CA PRO A 10 10.14 4.51 9.86
C PRO A 10 10.64 4.92 8.47
N TYR A 11 10.96 3.96 7.61
CA TYR A 11 11.40 4.23 6.24
C TYR A 11 10.27 4.60 5.29
N LEU A 12 9.03 4.29 5.67
CA LEU A 12 7.83 4.60 4.89
C LEU A 12 7.18 5.91 5.34
N GLN A 13 7.46 6.38 6.55
CA GLN A 13 6.88 7.58 7.13
C GLN A 13 7.42 8.84 6.45
N ALA A 14 6.52 9.78 6.16
CA ALA A 14 6.80 11.10 5.60
C ALA A 14 6.06 12.15 6.43
N GLY A 15 6.69 12.66 7.49
CA GLY A 15 6.02 13.55 8.44
C GLY A 15 4.81 12.87 9.10
N ASP A 16 3.63 13.51 8.98
CA ASP A 16 2.37 12.99 9.53
C ASP A 16 1.64 12.02 8.57
N SER A 17 2.29 11.55 7.52
CA SER A 17 1.74 10.63 6.52
C SER A 17 2.79 9.60 6.10
N ILE A 18 2.62 9.01 4.91
CA ILE A 18 3.60 8.11 4.30
C ILE A 18 4.03 8.60 2.92
N TYR A 19 5.16 8.07 2.46
CA TYR A 19 5.54 8.11 1.05
C TYR A 19 4.61 7.22 0.21
N ASN A 20 4.36 7.60 -1.05
CA ASN A 20 3.74 6.68 -2.01
C ASN A 20 4.59 5.41 -2.08
N THR A 21 4.01 4.29 -1.68
CA THR A 21 4.76 3.05 -1.44
C THR A 21 4.24 1.90 -2.30
N LEU A 22 5.16 1.22 -2.98
CA LEU A 22 4.88 -0.01 -3.72
C LEU A 22 5.58 -1.20 -3.06
N ILE A 23 4.82 -2.22 -2.69
CA ILE A 23 5.33 -3.48 -2.14
C ILE A 23 5.40 -4.51 -3.25
N LEU A 24 6.56 -5.10 -3.48
CA LEU A 24 6.75 -6.10 -4.52
C LEU A 24 7.32 -7.41 -3.96
N SER A 25 6.80 -8.53 -4.44
CA SER A 25 7.32 -9.88 -4.17
C SER A 25 6.78 -10.89 -5.18
N PRO A 26 7.39 -12.06 -5.28
CA PRO A 26 6.77 -13.22 -5.92
C PRO A 26 5.41 -13.57 -5.28
N PRO A 27 4.57 -14.37 -5.96
CA PRO A 27 3.36 -14.92 -5.36
C PRO A 27 3.65 -15.58 -4.01
N CYS A 28 2.69 -15.49 -3.09
CA CYS A 28 2.79 -16.05 -1.73
C CYS A 28 3.95 -15.49 -0.88
N GLY A 29 4.59 -14.39 -1.28
CA GLY A 29 5.71 -13.77 -0.55
C GLY A 29 5.32 -12.92 0.66
N GLY A 30 4.02 -12.83 1.00
CA GLY A 30 3.56 -12.13 2.20
C GLY A 30 3.16 -10.65 1.99
N LYS A 31 3.02 -10.19 0.73
CA LYS A 31 2.64 -8.80 0.40
C LYS A 31 1.37 -8.35 1.12
N THR A 32 0.27 -9.10 0.97
CA THR A 32 -1.02 -8.76 1.57
C THR A 32 -0.95 -8.74 3.11
N THR A 33 -0.12 -9.61 3.71
CA THR A 33 0.11 -9.61 5.15
C THR A 33 0.85 -8.35 5.60
N LEU A 34 1.90 -7.95 4.88
CA LEU A 34 2.64 -6.72 5.17
C LEU A 34 1.77 -5.48 4.92
N LEU A 35 1.06 -5.44 3.79
CA LEU A 35 0.11 -4.37 3.44
C LEU A 35 -0.89 -4.15 4.57
N ARG A 36 -1.50 -5.23 5.07
CA ARG A 36 -2.49 -5.20 6.16
C ARG A 36 -1.91 -4.62 7.46
N ASP A 37 -0.70 -5.01 7.82
CA ASP A 37 -0.07 -4.52 9.04
C ASP A 37 0.36 -3.04 8.92
N ILE A 38 0.79 -2.59 7.73
CA ILE A 38 1.03 -1.17 7.45
C ILE A 38 -0.28 -0.37 7.57
N ILE A 39 -1.38 -0.85 6.98
CA ILE A 39 -2.71 -0.23 7.10
C ILE A 39 -3.10 -0.07 8.57
N ARG A 40 -2.95 -1.11 9.38
CA ARG A 40 -3.23 -1.09 10.82
C ARG A 40 -2.41 -0.02 11.54
N ILE A 41 -1.11 0.07 11.26
CA ILE A 41 -0.23 1.09 11.86
C ILE A 41 -0.65 2.49 11.43
N LEU A 42 -0.91 2.70 10.13
CA LEU A 42 -1.36 3.98 9.59
C LEU A 42 -2.66 4.45 10.25
N SER A 43 -3.62 3.55 10.37
CA SER A 43 -4.94 3.83 10.94
C SER A 43 -4.89 4.05 12.45
N SER A 44 -4.15 3.22 13.19
CA SER A 44 -4.10 3.28 14.66
C SER A 44 -3.13 4.31 15.19
N GLY A 45 -2.09 4.65 14.42
CA GLY A 45 -0.96 5.43 14.88
C GLY A 45 0.03 4.63 15.73
N LYS A 46 1.17 5.23 16.05
CA LYS A 46 2.19 4.71 16.96
C LYS A 46 2.39 5.68 18.13
N LYS A 47 2.26 5.19 19.37
CA LYS A 47 2.38 6.02 20.58
C LYS A 47 3.76 6.02 21.21
N LYS A 48 4.68 5.10 20.82
CA LYS A 48 6.02 4.96 21.37
C LYS A 48 7.06 5.54 20.43
N GLU A 49 8.06 6.25 20.97
CA GLU A 49 9.31 6.79 20.36
C GLU A 49 9.22 7.47 18.99
N GLU A 50 8.40 6.95 18.07
CA GLU A 50 8.06 7.52 16.78
C GLU A 50 6.63 8.05 16.86
N HIS A 51 6.46 9.34 17.20
CA HIS A 51 5.13 9.94 17.36
C HIS A 51 4.43 10.01 15.99
N PHE A 52 3.59 9.01 15.69
CA PHE A 52 2.72 8.99 14.52
C PHE A 52 1.26 8.97 14.97
N GLY A 53 0.53 10.07 14.70
CA GLY A 53 -0.83 10.27 15.21
C GLY A 53 -1.90 9.37 14.56
N GLY A 54 -1.54 8.71 13.47
CA GLY A 54 -2.45 7.94 12.63
C GLY A 54 -3.23 8.81 11.65
N VAL A 55 -3.60 8.21 10.53
CA VAL A 55 -4.29 8.86 9.38
C VAL A 55 -5.54 8.09 8.98
N THR A 56 -6.41 8.72 8.21
CA THR A 56 -7.55 8.03 7.59
C THR A 56 -7.09 7.21 6.40
N VAL A 57 -7.46 5.94 6.37
CA VAL A 57 -7.08 4.98 5.33
C VAL A 57 -8.32 4.46 4.62
N GLY A 58 -8.36 4.61 3.31
CA GLY A 58 -9.33 3.92 2.46
C GLY A 58 -8.72 2.64 1.88
N VAL A 59 -9.41 1.54 1.98
CA VAL A 59 -8.97 0.25 1.43
C VAL A 59 -9.92 -0.17 0.32
N VAL A 60 -9.37 -0.49 -0.85
CA VAL A 60 -10.13 -1.19 -1.90
C VAL A 60 -9.70 -2.64 -1.91
N ASP A 61 -10.59 -3.51 -1.49
CA ASP A 61 -10.35 -4.95 -1.32
C ASP A 61 -11.19 -5.76 -2.31
N GLU A 62 -10.72 -5.83 -3.54
CA GLU A 62 -11.45 -6.46 -4.66
C GLU A 62 -11.71 -7.96 -4.43
N ARG A 63 -10.84 -8.65 -3.70
CA ARG A 63 -10.89 -10.09 -3.48
C ARG A 63 -11.18 -10.50 -2.04
N SER A 64 -11.54 -9.56 -1.18
CA SER A 64 -11.71 -9.80 0.28
C SER A 64 -10.47 -10.40 0.95
N GLU A 65 -9.27 -10.11 0.44
CA GLU A 65 -8.02 -10.66 0.97
C GLU A 65 -7.39 -9.78 2.05
N ILE A 66 -7.65 -8.45 2.00
CA ILE A 66 -7.10 -7.51 2.98
C ILE A 66 -7.92 -7.56 4.28
N GLY A 67 -9.20 -7.27 4.18
CA GLY A 67 -10.12 -7.24 5.33
C GLY A 67 -10.64 -8.60 5.72
N ALA A 68 -10.73 -9.55 4.78
CA ALA A 68 -11.44 -10.83 4.95
C ALA A 68 -12.85 -10.60 5.48
N CYS A 69 -13.61 -9.70 4.86
CA CYS A 69 -14.90 -9.26 5.37
C CYS A 69 -15.93 -10.39 5.42
N TYR A 70 -16.68 -10.43 6.53
CA TYR A 70 -17.84 -11.29 6.69
C TYR A 70 -19.06 -10.42 7.00
N HIS A 71 -20.07 -10.49 6.14
CA HIS A 71 -21.27 -9.62 6.21
C HIS A 71 -20.90 -8.12 6.33
N GLY A 72 -19.89 -7.66 5.58
CA GLY A 72 -19.45 -6.27 5.57
C GLY A 72 -18.56 -5.87 6.76
N VAL A 73 -18.24 -6.80 7.65
CA VAL A 73 -17.38 -6.54 8.82
C VAL A 73 -15.99 -7.14 8.59
N PRO A 74 -14.91 -6.32 8.59
CA PRO A 74 -13.54 -6.84 8.52
C PRO A 74 -13.23 -7.79 9.66
N GLN A 75 -12.67 -8.96 9.32
CA GLN A 75 -12.23 -9.95 10.30
C GLN A 75 -10.76 -9.77 10.68
N ASN A 76 -10.01 -9.05 9.84
CA ASN A 76 -8.64 -8.65 10.14
C ASN A 76 -8.62 -7.27 10.82
N ASP A 77 -7.70 -7.07 11.74
CA ASP A 77 -7.45 -5.75 12.34
C ASP A 77 -6.78 -4.82 11.34
N LEU A 78 -7.50 -3.83 10.89
CA LEU A 78 -7.04 -2.77 9.97
C LEU A 78 -6.92 -1.40 10.67
N GLY A 79 -7.18 -1.36 11.98
CA GLY A 79 -7.23 -0.13 12.75
C GLY A 79 -8.57 0.62 12.60
N PHE A 80 -8.79 1.60 13.48
CA PHE A 80 -10.11 2.22 13.67
C PHE A 80 -10.40 3.43 12.77
N ARG A 81 -9.39 3.91 12.00
CA ARG A 81 -9.57 4.98 11.00
C ARG A 81 -9.55 4.43 9.56
N THR A 82 -9.91 3.16 9.39
CA THR A 82 -9.92 2.51 8.08
C THR A 82 -11.34 2.30 7.59
N ASP A 83 -11.63 2.82 6.40
CA ASP A 83 -12.81 2.49 5.62
C ASP A 83 -12.45 1.45 4.56
N ILE A 84 -13.27 0.41 4.39
CA ILE A 84 -13.02 -0.65 3.43
C ILE A 84 -14.17 -0.78 2.43
N LEU A 85 -13.82 -0.84 1.15
CA LEU A 85 -14.72 -1.22 0.06
C LEU A 85 -14.43 -2.67 -0.33
N ASP A 86 -15.19 -3.58 0.26
CA ASP A 86 -15.06 -5.02 0.08
C ASP A 86 -15.75 -5.50 -1.20
N GLY A 87 -15.10 -6.36 -1.98
CA GLY A 87 -15.63 -6.86 -3.26
C GLY A 87 -15.80 -5.78 -4.34
N CYS A 88 -15.17 -4.62 -4.17
CA CYS A 88 -15.28 -3.50 -5.10
C CYS A 88 -14.13 -3.53 -6.12
N PRO A 89 -14.41 -3.36 -7.44
CA PRO A 89 -13.35 -3.21 -8.44
C PRO A 89 -12.41 -2.06 -8.11
N LYS A 90 -11.09 -2.25 -8.29
CA LYS A 90 -10.06 -1.30 -7.84
C LYS A 90 -10.26 0.12 -8.36
N VAL A 91 -10.50 0.27 -9.66
CA VAL A 91 -10.67 1.57 -10.30
C VAL A 91 -11.87 2.33 -9.73
N GLU A 92 -13.02 1.66 -9.66
CA GLU A 92 -14.25 2.24 -9.11
C GLU A 92 -14.09 2.58 -7.63
N GLY A 93 -13.50 1.67 -6.86
CA GLY A 93 -13.26 1.83 -5.43
C GLY A 93 -12.35 3.02 -5.12
N MET A 94 -11.23 3.18 -5.83
CA MET A 94 -10.35 4.33 -5.67
C MET A 94 -11.06 5.65 -5.95
N MET A 95 -11.84 5.71 -7.04
CA MET A 95 -12.60 6.91 -7.40
C MET A 95 -13.69 7.24 -6.36
N LEU A 96 -14.36 6.22 -5.82
CA LEU A 96 -15.36 6.37 -4.77
C LEU A 96 -14.74 6.90 -3.47
N LEU A 97 -13.63 6.32 -3.03
CA LEU A 97 -12.92 6.76 -1.83
C LEU A 97 -12.52 8.22 -1.91
N VAL A 98 -11.90 8.63 -3.03
CA VAL A 98 -11.49 10.03 -3.22
C VAL A 98 -12.68 10.99 -3.13
N ARG A 99 -13.80 10.65 -3.78
CA ARG A 99 -14.97 11.55 -3.88
C ARG A 99 -15.82 11.61 -2.62
N SER A 100 -15.91 10.49 -1.87
CA SER A 100 -16.90 10.35 -0.81
C SER A 100 -16.31 10.31 0.60
N MET A 101 -15.08 9.80 0.76
CA MET A 101 -14.46 9.58 2.07
C MET A 101 -13.24 10.45 2.32
N ALA A 102 -12.64 11.01 1.26
CA ALA A 102 -11.46 11.88 1.32
C ALA A 102 -10.35 11.32 2.24
N PRO A 103 -9.91 10.06 2.05
CA PRO A 103 -8.88 9.46 2.90
C PRO A 103 -7.53 10.13 2.65
N GLN A 104 -6.66 10.11 3.65
CA GLN A 104 -5.27 10.58 3.50
C GLN A 104 -4.40 9.56 2.77
N VAL A 105 -4.73 8.27 2.90
CA VAL A 105 -4.03 7.16 2.23
C VAL A 105 -5.06 6.22 1.61
N ILE A 106 -4.82 5.78 0.37
CA ILE A 106 -5.56 4.67 -0.23
C ILE A 106 -4.63 3.46 -0.35
N ALA A 107 -5.10 2.31 0.13
CA ALA A 107 -4.42 1.03 0.04
C ALA A 107 -5.15 0.11 -0.94
N VAL A 108 -4.40 -0.48 -1.87
CA VAL A 108 -4.90 -1.43 -2.88
C VAL A 108 -3.97 -2.61 -3.02
N ASP A 109 -4.52 -3.80 -3.21
CA ASP A 109 -3.71 -4.99 -3.49
C ASP A 109 -3.65 -5.27 -5.00
N GLU A 110 -2.49 -5.77 -5.46
CA GLU A 110 -2.26 -6.33 -6.79
C GLU A 110 -2.59 -5.41 -7.97
N ILE A 111 -1.87 -4.29 -8.08
CA ILE A 111 -1.98 -3.40 -9.24
C ILE A 111 -1.31 -4.00 -10.49
N GLY A 112 -1.87 -3.76 -11.68
CA GLY A 112 -1.28 -4.28 -12.91
C GLY A 112 -1.84 -3.74 -14.21
N SER A 113 -3.07 -3.23 -14.23
CA SER A 113 -3.71 -2.69 -15.44
C SER A 113 -3.37 -1.21 -15.67
N MET A 114 -3.57 -0.74 -16.91
CA MET A 114 -3.44 0.70 -17.21
C MET A 114 -4.54 1.53 -16.54
N ASP A 115 -5.70 0.93 -16.31
CA ASP A 115 -6.82 1.57 -15.63
C ASP A 115 -6.51 1.75 -14.13
N ASP A 116 -5.84 0.77 -13.49
CA ASP A 116 -5.33 0.93 -12.12
C ASP A 116 -4.39 2.13 -12.03
N VAL A 117 -3.47 2.26 -13.00
CA VAL A 117 -2.50 3.37 -13.06
C VAL A 117 -3.21 4.71 -13.17
N ALA A 118 -4.21 4.83 -14.06
CA ALA A 118 -4.97 6.07 -14.24
C ALA A 118 -5.75 6.45 -12.97
N ALA A 119 -6.35 5.48 -12.28
CA ALA A 119 -7.06 5.72 -11.04
C ALA A 119 -6.11 6.13 -9.90
N MET A 120 -4.91 5.54 -9.82
CA MET A 120 -3.87 5.93 -8.86
C MET A 120 -3.37 7.36 -9.11
N GLU A 121 -3.10 7.72 -10.37
CA GLU A 121 -2.70 9.09 -10.75
C GLU A 121 -3.81 10.10 -10.36
N TYR A 122 -5.06 9.76 -10.59
CA TYR A 122 -6.20 10.59 -10.18
C TYR A 122 -6.24 10.80 -8.66
N ALA A 123 -6.09 9.73 -7.88
CA ALA A 123 -6.10 9.80 -6.42
C ALA A 123 -4.91 10.64 -5.89
N ALA A 124 -3.72 10.44 -6.43
CA ALA A 124 -2.53 11.21 -6.07
C ALA A 124 -2.67 12.70 -6.41
N ASN A 125 -3.22 13.02 -7.58
CA ASN A 125 -3.51 14.41 -7.98
C ASN A 125 -4.56 15.08 -7.07
N SER A 126 -5.35 14.29 -6.35
CA SER A 126 -6.29 14.76 -5.33
C SER A 126 -5.64 14.89 -3.94
N GLY A 127 -4.32 14.70 -3.82
CA GLY A 127 -3.57 14.82 -2.57
C GLY A 127 -3.53 13.55 -1.71
N VAL A 128 -4.06 12.43 -2.20
CA VAL A 128 -4.10 11.14 -1.49
C VAL A 128 -2.79 10.40 -1.69
N LYS A 129 -2.23 9.83 -0.64
CA LYS A 129 -1.07 8.93 -0.73
C LYS A 129 -1.49 7.51 -1.07
N LEU A 130 -0.64 6.79 -1.80
CA LEU A 130 -0.93 5.45 -2.29
C LEU A 130 -0.03 4.41 -1.63
N LEU A 131 -0.65 3.33 -1.17
CA LEU A 131 0.02 2.13 -0.69
C LEU A 131 -0.48 0.95 -1.53
N ALA A 132 0.38 0.42 -2.40
CA ALA A 132 -0.01 -0.60 -3.36
C ALA A 132 0.90 -1.83 -3.33
N THR A 133 0.41 -2.95 -3.85
CA THR A 133 1.24 -4.14 -4.06
C THR A 133 1.30 -4.53 -5.53
N VAL A 134 2.36 -5.23 -5.91
CA VAL A 134 2.55 -5.79 -7.26
C VAL A 134 3.28 -7.13 -7.19
N HIS A 135 2.93 -8.05 -8.08
CA HIS A 135 3.71 -9.27 -8.28
C HIS A 135 4.98 -8.99 -9.07
N GLY A 136 6.12 -9.42 -8.53
CA GLY A 136 7.42 -9.36 -9.17
C GLY A 136 8.55 -9.69 -8.19
N ALA A 137 9.57 -10.39 -8.65
CA ALA A 137 10.73 -10.79 -7.85
C ALA A 137 11.84 -9.72 -7.81
N SER A 138 11.77 -8.73 -8.70
CA SER A 138 12.74 -7.63 -8.75
C SER A 138 12.11 -6.36 -9.37
N ILE A 139 12.80 -5.24 -9.20
CA ILE A 139 12.40 -3.97 -9.81
C ILE A 139 12.47 -4.07 -11.34
N GLU A 140 13.46 -4.77 -11.89
CA GLU A 140 13.62 -4.99 -13.33
C GLU A 140 12.45 -5.79 -13.91
N GLU A 141 11.92 -6.75 -13.17
CA GLU A 141 10.76 -7.53 -13.59
C GLU A 141 9.50 -6.66 -13.66
N ILE A 142 9.21 -5.87 -12.62
CA ILE A 142 8.01 -5.03 -12.61
C ILE A 142 8.07 -3.90 -13.64
N LYS A 143 9.25 -3.42 -14.02
CA LYS A 143 9.45 -2.46 -15.12
C LYS A 143 9.06 -3.03 -16.50
N ARG A 144 8.90 -4.35 -16.64
CA ARG A 144 8.37 -4.94 -17.88
C ARG A 144 6.86 -4.75 -18.03
N LYS A 145 6.17 -4.35 -16.97
CA LYS A 145 4.74 -4.01 -17.00
C LYS A 145 4.60 -2.52 -17.38
N PRO A 146 4.04 -2.17 -18.55
CA PRO A 146 4.09 -0.79 -19.08
C PRO A 146 3.53 0.26 -18.13
N GLY A 147 2.42 -0.04 -17.42
CA GLY A 147 1.83 0.87 -16.46
C GLY A 147 2.72 1.11 -15.24
N ILE A 148 3.33 0.05 -14.70
CA ILE A 148 4.23 0.15 -13.55
C ILE A 148 5.53 0.87 -13.94
N ASP A 149 6.09 0.56 -15.12
CA ASP A 149 7.29 1.25 -15.65
C ASP A 149 7.05 2.76 -15.77
N ARG A 150 5.88 3.16 -16.26
CA ARG A 150 5.48 4.56 -16.34
C ARG A 150 5.49 5.23 -14.96
N LEU A 151 4.85 4.64 -13.95
CA LEU A 151 4.80 5.17 -12.59
C LEU A 151 6.20 5.27 -11.96
N ILE A 152 7.05 4.25 -12.18
CA ILE A 152 8.43 4.27 -11.68
C ILE A 152 9.24 5.40 -12.34
N LYS A 153 9.16 5.56 -13.66
CA LYS A 153 9.86 6.63 -14.40
C LYS A 153 9.40 8.04 -14.01
N GLN A 154 8.15 8.17 -13.59
CA GLN A 154 7.58 9.43 -13.10
C GLN A 154 7.90 9.69 -11.62
N HIS A 155 8.69 8.84 -10.96
CA HIS A 155 8.96 8.92 -9.52
C HIS A 155 7.68 8.94 -8.66
N PHE A 156 6.61 8.30 -9.17
CA PHE A 156 5.33 8.24 -8.49
C PHE A 156 5.43 7.52 -7.14
N PHE A 157 6.14 6.38 -7.11
CA PHE A 157 6.43 5.65 -5.89
C PHE A 157 7.73 6.16 -5.29
N GLU A 158 7.62 6.77 -4.12
CA GLU A 158 8.74 7.31 -3.35
C GLU A 158 9.45 6.22 -2.55
N ARG A 159 8.78 5.06 -2.36
CA ARG A 159 9.35 3.86 -1.69
C ARG A 159 8.96 2.58 -2.45
N LEU A 160 9.95 1.74 -2.67
CA LEU A 160 9.80 0.40 -3.26
C LEU A 160 10.26 -0.62 -2.23
N VAL A 161 9.33 -1.40 -1.66
CA VAL A 161 9.61 -2.42 -0.63
C VAL A 161 9.70 -3.79 -1.31
N LEU A 162 10.90 -4.35 -1.37
CA LEU A 162 11.15 -5.66 -1.96
C LEU A 162 11.11 -6.74 -0.88
N LEU A 163 10.17 -7.68 -1.01
CA LEU A 163 10.13 -8.88 -0.19
C LEU A 163 10.90 -10.03 -0.87
N GLY A 164 11.53 -10.88 -0.08
CA GLY A 164 12.23 -12.06 -0.60
C GLY A 164 12.94 -12.88 0.46
N GLY A 165 13.37 -14.09 0.09
CA GLY A 165 14.06 -15.02 0.97
C GLY A 165 13.09 -15.91 1.75
N SER A 166 12.29 -15.37 2.63
CA SER A 166 11.20 -16.07 3.34
C SER A 166 9.92 -15.24 3.31
N VAL A 167 8.79 -15.85 3.65
CA VAL A 167 7.48 -15.20 3.64
C VAL A 167 7.49 -14.00 4.59
N GLY A 168 7.14 -12.82 4.05
CA GLY A 168 7.06 -11.58 4.82
C GLY A 168 8.40 -10.93 5.18
N HIS A 169 9.52 -11.49 4.71
CA HIS A 169 10.84 -10.91 4.95
C HIS A 169 11.10 -9.75 3.97
N VAL A 170 11.37 -8.56 4.51
CA VAL A 170 11.78 -7.40 3.71
C VAL A 170 13.27 -7.52 3.39
N ARG A 171 13.59 -7.66 2.11
CA ARG A 171 14.96 -7.78 1.61
C ARG A 171 15.65 -6.41 1.47
N ALA A 172 14.92 -5.42 1.00
CA ALA A 172 15.41 -4.06 0.81
C ALA A 172 14.26 -3.08 0.64
N ILE A 173 14.51 -1.82 0.96
CA ILE A 173 13.65 -0.69 0.65
C ILE A 173 14.47 0.29 -0.18
N TYR A 174 13.92 0.71 -1.31
CA TYR A 174 14.56 1.67 -2.21
C TYR A 174 13.77 2.98 -2.23
N ASP A 175 14.46 4.08 -2.44
CA ASP A 175 13.84 5.37 -2.77
C ASP A 175 13.42 5.43 -4.26
N ASP A 176 12.85 6.55 -4.67
CA ASP A 176 12.41 6.82 -6.05
C ASP A 176 13.55 6.89 -7.06
N ARG A 177 14.80 7.00 -6.59
CA ARG A 177 16.03 7.02 -7.41
C ARG A 177 16.68 5.66 -7.51
N GLY A 178 16.15 4.67 -6.78
CA GLY A 178 16.68 3.31 -6.73
C GLY A 178 17.84 3.14 -5.73
N THR A 179 18.03 4.10 -4.83
CA THR A 179 19.00 3.99 -3.74
C THR A 179 18.39 3.18 -2.60
N ALA A 180 19.12 2.19 -2.08
CA ALA A 180 18.67 1.44 -0.91
C ALA A 180 18.70 2.36 0.33
N VAL A 181 17.56 2.39 1.04
CA VAL A 181 17.40 3.16 2.29
C VAL A 181 17.28 2.24 3.51
N CYS A 182 17.09 0.95 3.26
CA CYS A 182 17.11 -0.15 4.25
C CYS A 182 17.51 -1.46 3.57
#